data_26aa72657981994882a60b7874386d52
#
_entry.id   26aa72657981994882a60b7874386d52
#
_cell.length_a   1.000
_cell.length_b   1.000
_cell.length_c   1.000
_cell.angle_alpha   90.00
_cell.angle_beta   90.00
_cell.angle_gamma   90.00
#
_symmetry.space_group_name_H-M   'P 1'
#
loop_
_entity.id
_entity.type
_entity.pdbx_description
1 polymer ?
#
loop_
_entity_poly.entity_id
_entity_poly.type
_entity_poly.pdbx_seq_one_letter_code
_entity_poly.pdbx_strand_id
1 'polypeptide(L)'
;EYLLKPVTATELTEVIEKMKEKVEQQRLEKTKMDVLAQNSEKYRKNKQMIRSKNIEALVNCTTDVNASIERLEDMGIDISAVAYRVALFDIDLYSGMYQLDTEKQQESALMAFVLFNISDEIVTRENAGIAYQEGSNRVCILFRENWSRNFTVKTKEICLEIQQKTKEVMGFDVSMGIGKWVKKPEELVQSHDMAERTLQYRYLLGGNLLIDMEEQ
;
A
#
# COMPACT_ATOMS: atom_id res chain seq x y z
N GLU A 1 -9.89 46.03 -10.04
CA GLU A 1 -10.27 47.25 -10.76
C GLU A 1 -10.73 48.29 -9.75
N TYR A 2 -10.27 49.55 -9.89
CA TYR A 2 -10.69 50.69 -9.06
C TYR A 2 -11.67 51.55 -9.87
N LEU A 3 -12.84 51.81 -9.29
CA LEU A 3 -13.82 52.72 -9.89
C LEU A 3 -13.59 54.13 -9.33
N LEU A 4 -13.35 55.07 -10.20
CA LEU A 4 -13.22 56.49 -9.82
C LEU A 4 -14.61 57.13 -9.75
N LYS A 5 -14.88 57.91 -8.70
CA LYS A 5 -16.13 58.66 -8.55
C LYS A 5 -16.15 59.90 -9.46
N PRO A 6 -17.30 60.22 -10.07
CA PRO A 6 -18.64 59.62 -9.97
C PRO A 6 -18.81 58.41 -10.87
N VAL A 7 -19.44 57.31 -10.32
CA VAL A 7 -19.72 56.06 -11.02
C VAL A 7 -21.17 56.09 -11.52
N THR A 8 -21.35 55.81 -12.80
CA THR A 8 -22.70 55.69 -13.39
C THR A 8 -23.27 54.27 -13.13
N ALA A 9 -24.63 54.18 -13.11
CA ALA A 9 -25.29 52.87 -12.91
C ALA A 9 -24.91 51.86 -13.99
N THR A 10 -24.66 52.30 -15.22
CA THR A 10 -24.22 51.45 -16.33
C THR A 10 -22.83 50.86 -16.13
N GLU A 11 -21.86 51.70 -15.70
CA GLU A 11 -20.48 51.20 -15.42
C GLU A 11 -20.45 50.21 -14.27
N LEU A 12 -21.30 50.41 -13.25
CA LEU A 12 -21.41 49.44 -12.13
C LEU A 12 -21.97 48.11 -12.59
N THR A 13 -22.97 48.12 -13.46
CA THR A 13 -23.58 46.89 -14.00
C THR A 13 -22.58 46.12 -14.85
N GLU A 14 -21.82 46.78 -15.73
CA GLU A 14 -20.76 46.13 -16.54
C GLU A 14 -19.68 45.46 -15.67
N VAL A 15 -19.24 46.13 -14.61
CA VAL A 15 -18.24 45.58 -13.68
C VAL A 15 -18.81 44.37 -12.94
N ILE A 16 -20.06 44.40 -12.51
CA ILE A 16 -20.73 43.28 -11.85
C ILE A 16 -20.85 42.07 -12.80
N GLU A 17 -21.23 42.28 -14.06
CA GLU A 17 -21.34 41.23 -15.06
C GLU A 17 -19.98 40.59 -15.34
N LYS A 18 -18.93 41.39 -15.57
CA LYS A 18 -17.56 40.89 -15.72
C LYS A 18 -17.06 40.11 -14.51
N MET A 19 -17.42 40.55 -13.28
CA MET A 19 -17.08 39.81 -12.07
C MET A 19 -17.84 38.48 -11.97
N LYS A 20 -19.12 38.45 -12.35
CA LYS A 20 -19.92 37.21 -12.40
C LYS A 20 -19.31 36.18 -13.36
N GLU A 21 -19.02 36.62 -14.59
CA GLU A 21 -18.39 35.75 -15.59
C GLU A 21 -17.04 35.19 -15.09
N LYS A 22 -16.21 36.04 -14.48
CA LYS A 22 -14.92 35.60 -13.93
C LYS A 22 -15.06 34.61 -12.80
N VAL A 23 -16.02 34.81 -11.89
CA VAL A 23 -16.33 33.87 -10.80
C VAL A 23 -16.85 32.53 -11.35
N GLU A 24 -17.69 32.60 -12.38
CA GLU A 24 -18.27 31.41 -13.00
C GLU A 24 -17.21 30.57 -13.74
N GLN A 25 -16.30 31.25 -14.46
CA GLN A 25 -15.13 30.61 -15.07
C GLN A 25 -14.23 29.94 -14.03
N GLN A 26 -13.90 30.62 -12.95
CA GLN A 26 -13.09 30.06 -11.86
C GLN A 26 -13.77 28.85 -11.19
N ARG A 27 -15.08 28.88 -11.01
CA ARG A 27 -15.85 27.73 -10.49
C ARG A 27 -15.80 26.54 -11.44
N LEU A 28 -15.95 26.80 -12.75
CA LEU A 28 -15.91 25.76 -13.77
C LEU A 28 -14.52 25.10 -13.86
N GLU A 29 -13.46 25.93 -13.83
CA GLU A 29 -12.08 25.44 -13.81
C GLU A 29 -11.79 24.59 -12.57
N LYS A 30 -12.21 25.07 -11.38
CA LYS A 30 -12.07 24.30 -10.14
C LYS A 30 -12.79 22.97 -10.21
N THR A 31 -14.03 22.95 -10.68
CA THR A 31 -14.81 21.70 -10.83
C THR A 31 -14.14 20.73 -11.81
N LYS A 32 -13.59 21.23 -12.93
CA LYS A 32 -12.83 20.39 -13.87
C LYS A 32 -11.58 19.80 -13.22
N MET A 33 -10.83 20.60 -12.47
CA MET A 33 -9.64 20.12 -11.75
C MET A 33 -9.99 19.06 -10.69
N ASP A 34 -11.08 19.26 -9.93
CA ASP A 34 -11.54 18.30 -8.92
C ASP A 34 -11.96 16.97 -9.57
N VAL A 35 -12.68 17.00 -10.69
CA VAL A 35 -13.06 15.79 -11.44
C VAL A 35 -11.83 15.07 -12.00
N LEU A 36 -10.86 15.78 -12.54
CA LEU A 36 -9.61 15.18 -13.03
C LEU A 36 -8.81 14.55 -11.90
N ALA A 37 -8.71 15.23 -10.73
CA ALA A 37 -8.04 14.72 -9.56
C ALA A 37 -8.72 13.42 -9.05
N GLN A 38 -10.05 13.41 -8.93
CA GLN A 38 -10.82 12.21 -8.52
C GLN A 38 -10.64 11.05 -9.50
N ASN A 39 -10.69 11.31 -10.81
CA ASN A 39 -10.48 10.29 -11.82
C ASN A 39 -9.06 9.72 -11.79
N SER A 40 -8.04 10.55 -11.60
CA SER A 40 -6.65 10.10 -11.49
C SER A 40 -6.42 9.27 -10.25
N GLU A 41 -7.03 9.64 -9.13
CA GLU A 41 -6.95 8.87 -7.87
C GLU A 41 -7.66 7.52 -7.99
N LYS A 42 -8.85 7.49 -8.59
CA LYS A 42 -9.58 6.25 -8.88
C LYS A 42 -8.80 5.31 -9.79
N TYR A 43 -8.17 5.86 -10.84
CA TYR A 43 -7.31 5.10 -11.74
C TYR A 43 -6.10 4.51 -11.01
N ARG A 44 -5.44 5.32 -10.14
CA ARG A 44 -4.31 4.87 -9.33
C ARG A 44 -4.69 3.74 -8.38
N LYS A 45 -5.83 3.86 -7.67
CA LYS A 45 -6.35 2.82 -6.77
C LYS A 45 -6.67 1.52 -7.53
N ASN A 46 -7.30 1.61 -8.70
CA ASN A 46 -7.59 0.44 -9.53
C ASN A 46 -6.31 -0.24 -10.02
N LYS A 47 -5.32 0.51 -10.49
CA LYS A 47 -4.03 -0.02 -10.92
C LYS A 47 -3.31 -0.74 -9.78
N GLN A 48 -3.32 -0.15 -8.59
CA GLN A 48 -2.72 -0.72 -7.39
C GLN A 48 -3.42 -2.02 -6.96
N MET A 49 -4.74 -2.07 -7.01
CA MET A 49 -5.53 -3.26 -6.71
C MET A 49 -5.24 -4.41 -7.70
N ILE A 50 -5.14 -4.10 -9.00
CA ILE A 50 -4.81 -5.10 -10.02
C ILE A 50 -3.38 -5.62 -9.80
N ARG A 51 -2.42 -4.72 -9.50
CA ARG A 51 -1.04 -5.08 -9.15
C ARG A 51 -1.01 -6.05 -7.96
N SER A 52 -1.66 -5.70 -6.85
CA SER A 52 -1.71 -6.54 -5.65
C SER A 52 -2.28 -7.92 -5.94
N LYS A 53 -3.40 -8.01 -6.66
CA LYS A 53 -4.02 -9.29 -7.03
C LYS A 53 -3.12 -10.18 -7.89
N ASN A 54 -2.36 -9.61 -8.83
CA ASN A 54 -1.44 -10.39 -9.66
C ASN A 54 -0.25 -10.91 -8.85
N ILE A 55 0.27 -10.11 -7.90
CA ILE A 55 1.34 -10.55 -7.01
C ILE A 55 0.84 -11.61 -6.03
N GLU A 56 -0.33 -11.41 -5.44
CA GLU A 56 -1.00 -12.40 -4.57
C GLU A 56 -1.21 -13.72 -5.31
N ALA A 57 -1.68 -13.69 -6.56
CA ALA A 57 -1.88 -14.88 -7.37
C ALA A 57 -0.55 -15.61 -7.66
N LEU A 58 0.54 -14.88 -7.88
CA LEU A 58 1.88 -15.44 -8.05
C LEU A 58 2.37 -16.08 -6.74
N VAL A 59 2.29 -15.36 -5.62
CA VAL A 59 2.80 -15.82 -4.32
C VAL A 59 2.05 -17.06 -3.83
N ASN A 60 0.73 -17.09 -3.99
CA ASN A 60 -0.12 -18.20 -3.56
C ASN A 60 -0.23 -19.33 -4.63
N CYS A 61 0.46 -19.18 -5.77
CA CYS A 61 0.41 -20.14 -6.88
C CYS A 61 -1.02 -20.53 -7.28
N THR A 62 -1.96 -19.57 -7.22
CA THR A 62 -3.37 -19.81 -7.55
C THR A 62 -3.63 -19.87 -9.07
N THR A 63 -2.67 -19.41 -9.85
CA THR A 63 -2.67 -19.45 -11.32
C THR A 63 -1.33 -20.01 -11.81
N ASP A 64 -1.21 -20.25 -13.11
CA ASP A 64 0.07 -20.61 -13.71
C ASP A 64 1.12 -19.52 -13.42
N VAL A 65 2.28 -19.94 -12.90
CA VAL A 65 3.34 -19.04 -12.46
C VAL A 65 3.89 -18.21 -13.61
N ASN A 66 4.14 -18.83 -14.78
CA ASN A 66 4.69 -18.12 -15.94
C ASN A 66 3.70 -17.07 -16.44
N ALA A 67 2.40 -17.41 -16.53
CA ALA A 67 1.36 -16.46 -16.91
C ALA A 67 1.21 -15.31 -15.90
N SER A 68 1.49 -15.55 -14.61
CA SER A 68 1.49 -14.50 -13.58
C SER A 68 2.70 -13.57 -13.73
N ILE A 69 3.87 -14.15 -14.05
CA ILE A 69 5.11 -13.40 -14.33
C ILE A 69 4.92 -12.49 -15.55
N GLU A 70 4.45 -13.03 -16.67
CA GLU A 70 4.18 -12.26 -17.90
C GLU A 70 3.25 -11.06 -17.63
N ARG A 71 2.15 -11.27 -16.88
CA ARG A 71 1.24 -10.16 -16.53
C ARG A 71 1.89 -9.08 -15.68
N LEU A 72 2.81 -9.46 -14.78
CA LEU A 72 3.55 -8.50 -13.96
C LEU A 72 4.57 -7.73 -14.81
N GLU A 73 5.25 -8.40 -15.73
CA GLU A 73 6.16 -7.78 -16.70
C GLU A 73 5.44 -6.79 -17.63
N ASP A 74 4.24 -7.14 -18.13
CA ASP A 74 3.37 -6.25 -18.91
C ASP A 74 2.99 -4.98 -18.12
N MET A 75 2.93 -5.09 -16.79
CA MET A 75 2.70 -3.96 -15.89
C MET A 75 3.98 -3.17 -15.57
N GLY A 76 5.12 -3.58 -16.10
CA GLY A 76 6.44 -2.99 -15.82
C GLY A 76 7.01 -3.40 -14.46
N ILE A 77 6.59 -4.54 -13.93
CA ILE A 77 7.05 -5.08 -12.65
C ILE A 77 7.99 -6.25 -12.94
N ASP A 78 9.28 -6.00 -12.80
CA ASP A 78 10.29 -7.06 -12.84
C ASP A 78 10.34 -7.81 -11.50
N ILE A 79 10.18 -9.14 -11.55
CA ILE A 79 10.26 -10.00 -10.38
C ILE A 79 11.51 -10.89 -10.39
N SER A 80 12.43 -10.70 -11.33
CA SER A 80 13.66 -11.48 -11.41
C SER A 80 14.48 -11.38 -10.14
N ALA A 81 14.89 -12.52 -9.59
CA ALA A 81 15.76 -12.59 -8.42
C ALA A 81 16.47 -13.94 -8.30
N VAL A 82 17.51 -13.99 -7.49
CA VAL A 82 18.27 -15.24 -7.17
C VAL A 82 17.54 -16.02 -6.08
N ALA A 83 16.85 -15.31 -5.19
CA ALA A 83 16.03 -15.89 -4.13
C ALA A 83 14.91 -14.94 -3.72
N TYR A 84 13.87 -15.50 -3.13
CA TYR A 84 12.66 -14.81 -2.71
C TYR A 84 12.32 -15.15 -1.27
N ARG A 85 11.64 -14.22 -0.60
CA ARG A 85 11.12 -14.41 0.75
C ARG A 85 9.84 -13.61 0.93
N VAL A 86 8.86 -14.16 1.61
CA VAL A 86 7.59 -13.46 1.91
C VAL A 86 7.57 -13.05 3.37
N ALA A 87 7.13 -11.81 3.64
CA ALA A 87 6.78 -11.35 4.97
C ALA A 87 5.32 -10.87 4.98
N LEU A 88 4.59 -11.25 6.02
CA LEU A 88 3.20 -10.89 6.26
C LEU A 88 3.12 -9.93 7.44
N PHE A 89 2.30 -8.90 7.30
CA PHE A 89 2.08 -7.87 8.29
C PHE A 89 0.59 -7.80 8.64
N ASP A 90 0.26 -8.08 9.87
CA ASP A 90 -1.09 -7.92 10.40
C ASP A 90 -1.12 -6.83 11.46
N ILE A 91 -2.15 -6.00 11.42
CA ILE A 91 -2.41 -4.97 12.42
C ILE A 91 -2.90 -5.65 13.70
N ASP A 92 -2.25 -5.34 14.84
CA ASP A 92 -2.59 -5.90 16.14
C ASP A 92 -3.78 -5.17 16.78
N LEU A 93 -4.91 -5.19 16.09
CA LEU A 93 -6.17 -4.77 16.66
C LEU A 93 -6.82 -5.99 17.30
N TYR A 94 -7.48 -5.81 18.45
CA TYR A 94 -8.24 -6.86 19.14
C TYR A 94 -9.21 -7.52 18.15
N SER A 95 -8.77 -8.59 17.56
CA SER A 95 -9.34 -9.24 16.36
C SER A 95 -10.78 -9.73 16.53
N GLY A 96 -11.30 -9.79 17.77
CA GLY A 96 -12.69 -10.17 18.05
C GLY A 96 -13.72 -9.05 17.97
N MET A 97 -13.33 -7.79 18.10
CA MET A 97 -14.27 -6.65 18.14
C MET A 97 -14.55 -6.01 16.77
N TYR A 98 -13.62 -6.14 15.82
CA TYR A 98 -13.67 -5.41 14.55
C TYR A 98 -14.44 -6.12 13.43
N GLN A 99 -14.74 -7.42 13.58
CA GLN A 99 -15.42 -8.19 12.53
C GLN A 99 -16.95 -7.95 12.44
N LEU A 100 -17.56 -7.35 13.45
CA LEU A 100 -19.03 -7.19 13.56
C LEU A 100 -19.52 -5.75 13.34
N ASP A 101 -18.63 -4.76 13.20
CA ASP A 101 -19.00 -3.35 13.11
C ASP A 101 -18.50 -2.74 11.80
N THR A 102 -19.42 -2.20 10.99
CA THR A 102 -19.10 -1.64 9.66
C THR A 102 -18.17 -0.42 9.72
N GLU A 103 -18.28 0.41 10.77
CA GLU A 103 -17.41 1.58 10.96
C GLU A 103 -15.96 1.12 11.26
N LYS A 104 -15.82 0.10 12.08
CA LYS A 104 -14.52 -0.49 12.42
C LYS A 104 -13.88 -1.23 11.24
N GLN A 105 -14.67 -1.83 10.35
CA GLN A 105 -14.14 -2.41 9.11
C GLN A 105 -13.56 -1.35 8.16
N GLN A 106 -14.20 -0.17 8.07
CA GLN A 106 -13.67 0.95 7.28
C GLN A 106 -12.39 1.52 7.89
N GLU A 107 -12.33 1.60 9.21
CA GLU A 107 -11.12 2.02 9.93
C GLU A 107 -9.97 1.03 9.71
N SER A 108 -10.23 -0.28 9.82
CA SER A 108 -9.24 -1.33 9.55
C SER A 108 -8.70 -1.28 8.12
N ALA A 109 -9.57 -1.05 7.12
CA ALA A 109 -9.16 -0.91 5.73
C ALA A 109 -8.30 0.35 5.50
N LEU A 110 -8.59 1.46 6.18
CA LEU A 110 -7.78 2.66 6.14
C LEU A 110 -6.40 2.43 6.77
N MET A 111 -6.34 1.76 7.91
CA MET A 111 -5.10 1.41 8.58
C MET A 111 -4.22 0.50 7.69
N ALA A 112 -4.82 -0.52 7.07
CA ALA A 112 -4.12 -1.39 6.13
C ALA A 112 -3.60 -0.62 4.89
N PHE A 113 -4.35 0.35 4.41
CA PHE A 113 -3.92 1.22 3.31
C PHE A 113 -2.71 2.08 3.72
N VAL A 114 -2.69 2.63 4.93
CA VAL A 114 -1.55 3.42 5.42
C VAL A 114 -0.33 2.52 5.63
N LEU A 115 -0.50 1.35 6.25
CA LEU A 115 0.56 0.35 6.42
C LEU A 115 1.16 -0.05 5.07
N PHE A 116 0.30 -0.27 4.06
CA PHE A 116 0.74 -0.55 2.69
C PHE A 116 1.60 0.58 2.12
N ASN A 117 1.18 1.84 2.23
CA ASN A 117 1.93 2.97 1.68
C ASN A 117 3.30 3.12 2.36
N ILE A 118 3.38 2.97 3.69
CA ILE A 118 4.64 2.97 4.44
C ILE A 118 5.54 1.83 3.97
N SER A 119 4.99 0.63 3.81
CA SER A 119 5.72 -0.55 3.36
C SER A 119 6.23 -0.39 1.93
N ASP A 120 5.39 0.08 1.00
CA ASP A 120 5.75 0.27 -0.42
C ASP A 120 6.84 1.35 -0.58
N GLU A 121 6.77 2.44 0.19
CA GLU A 121 7.80 3.49 0.21
C GLU A 121 9.16 2.95 0.68
N ILE A 122 9.18 2.25 1.82
CA ILE A 122 10.43 1.74 2.40
C ILE A 122 11.03 0.65 1.52
N VAL A 123 10.23 -0.32 1.07
CA VAL A 123 10.69 -1.44 0.23
C VAL A 123 11.18 -0.95 -1.12
N THR A 124 10.52 0.05 -1.72
CA THR A 124 10.95 0.67 -2.98
C THR A 124 12.25 1.47 -2.81
N ARG A 125 12.38 2.28 -1.75
CA ARG A 125 13.58 3.02 -1.42
C ARG A 125 14.80 2.10 -1.26
N GLU A 126 14.61 0.97 -0.60
CA GLU A 126 15.65 -0.03 -0.36
C GLU A 126 15.89 -0.96 -1.55
N ASN A 127 15.08 -0.86 -2.60
CA ASN A 127 15.08 -1.78 -3.76
C ASN A 127 15.05 -3.26 -3.32
N ALA A 128 14.29 -3.56 -2.27
CA ALA A 128 14.34 -4.85 -1.59
C ALA A 128 13.25 -5.83 -2.06
N GLY A 129 12.21 -5.33 -2.76
CA GLY A 129 11.09 -6.18 -3.15
C GLY A 129 9.86 -5.41 -3.57
N ILE A 130 8.70 -5.98 -3.33
CA ILE A 130 7.40 -5.44 -3.76
C ILE A 130 6.41 -5.61 -2.61
N ALA A 131 5.83 -4.50 -2.14
CA ALA A 131 4.70 -4.55 -1.22
C ALA A 131 3.39 -4.75 -1.97
N TYR A 132 2.46 -5.51 -1.40
CA TYR A 132 1.12 -5.72 -1.92
C TYR A 132 0.11 -5.92 -0.77
N GLN A 133 -1.17 -5.70 -1.06
CA GLN A 133 -2.24 -5.96 -0.11
C GLN A 133 -2.85 -7.33 -0.37
N GLU A 134 -3.02 -8.11 0.70
CA GLU A 134 -3.74 -9.38 0.72
C GLU A 134 -5.05 -9.19 1.49
N GLY A 135 -6.16 -9.32 0.77
CA GLY A 135 -7.46 -9.01 1.36
C GLY A 135 -7.63 -7.54 1.75
N SER A 136 -8.35 -7.27 2.84
CA SER A 136 -8.71 -5.91 3.26
C SER A 136 -7.85 -5.35 4.40
N ASN A 137 -7.12 -6.18 5.13
CA ASN A 137 -6.48 -5.81 6.40
C ASN A 137 -5.05 -6.33 6.58
N ARG A 138 -4.48 -6.96 5.55
CA ARG A 138 -3.12 -7.50 5.58
C ARG A 138 -2.25 -6.84 4.52
N VAL A 139 -1.00 -6.60 4.87
CA VAL A 139 0.04 -6.17 3.94
C VAL A 139 1.11 -7.25 3.87
N CYS A 140 1.55 -7.53 2.66
CA CYS A 140 2.56 -8.53 2.38
C CYS A 140 3.71 -7.88 1.61
N ILE A 141 4.91 -8.41 1.81
CA ILE A 141 6.09 -8.03 1.05
C ILE A 141 6.70 -9.27 0.42
N LEU A 142 6.84 -9.23 -0.90
CA LEU A 142 7.67 -10.17 -1.65
C LEU A 142 9.09 -9.59 -1.72
N PHE A 143 9.97 -10.02 -0.84
CA PHE A 143 11.39 -9.68 -0.88
C PHE A 143 12.09 -10.42 -2.02
N ARG A 144 13.05 -9.75 -2.65
CA ARG A 144 13.84 -10.25 -3.79
C ARG A 144 15.32 -10.07 -3.52
N GLU A 145 16.08 -11.17 -3.55
CA GLU A 145 17.53 -11.17 -3.41
C GLU A 145 18.19 -11.18 -4.76
N ASN A 146 19.01 -10.19 -5.07
CA ASN A 146 19.72 -10.16 -6.34
C ASN A 146 21.24 -10.39 -6.21
N TRP A 147 21.90 -10.01 -5.10
CA TRP A 147 23.39 -10.16 -5.00
C TRP A 147 23.99 -9.86 -3.61
N SER A 148 23.23 -9.72 -2.52
CA SER A 148 23.75 -9.31 -1.21
C SER A 148 24.00 -10.50 -0.27
N ARG A 149 25.21 -10.56 0.33
CA ARG A 149 25.55 -11.58 1.34
C ARG A 149 24.84 -11.39 2.70
N ASN A 150 24.23 -10.21 2.91
CA ASN A 150 23.59 -9.83 4.19
C ASN A 150 22.09 -9.55 4.05
N PHE A 151 21.43 -10.16 3.08
CA PHE A 151 20.04 -9.83 2.77
C PHE A 151 19.06 -10.24 3.89
N THR A 152 19.33 -11.32 4.60
CA THR A 152 18.49 -11.72 5.76
C THR A 152 18.47 -10.64 6.84
N VAL A 153 19.62 -10.06 7.15
CA VAL A 153 19.71 -8.95 8.11
C VAL A 153 18.94 -7.73 7.59
N LYS A 154 19.13 -7.38 6.32
CA LYS A 154 18.44 -6.25 5.69
C LYS A 154 16.93 -6.44 5.66
N THR A 155 16.42 -7.65 5.43
CA THR A 155 14.98 -7.95 5.47
C THR A 155 14.38 -7.63 6.83
N LYS A 156 15.06 -8.01 7.92
CA LYS A 156 14.63 -7.72 9.29
C LYS A 156 14.65 -6.23 9.60
N GLU A 157 15.72 -5.54 9.22
CA GLU A 157 15.86 -4.09 9.40
C GLU A 157 14.70 -3.34 8.72
N ILE A 158 14.37 -3.72 7.49
CA ILE A 158 13.23 -3.16 6.75
C ILE A 158 11.91 -3.43 7.48
N CYS A 159 11.69 -4.66 7.93
CA CYS A 159 10.49 -5.03 8.67
C CYS A 159 10.36 -4.21 9.97
N LEU A 160 11.44 -4.07 10.74
CA LEU A 160 11.47 -3.27 11.96
C LEU A 160 11.24 -1.78 11.69
N GLU A 161 11.80 -1.24 10.61
CA GLU A 161 11.56 0.15 10.22
C GLU A 161 10.09 0.39 9.86
N ILE A 162 9.46 -0.53 9.12
CA ILE A 162 8.02 -0.45 8.81
C ILE A 162 7.19 -0.46 10.09
N GLN A 163 7.49 -1.38 11.03
CA GLN A 163 6.81 -1.48 12.32
C GLN A 163 6.92 -0.18 13.12
N GLN A 164 8.13 0.35 13.26
CA GLN A 164 8.40 1.57 14.00
C GLN A 164 7.70 2.77 13.36
N LYS A 165 7.84 2.95 12.04
CA LYS A 165 7.18 4.04 11.32
C LYS A 165 5.67 3.98 11.41
N THR A 166 5.09 2.78 11.32
CA THR A 166 3.64 2.59 11.46
C THR A 166 3.18 3.01 12.86
N LYS A 167 3.91 2.61 13.90
CA LYS A 167 3.62 3.02 15.28
C LYS A 167 3.73 4.53 15.47
N GLU A 168 4.78 5.15 14.92
CA GLU A 168 5.01 6.61 15.04
C GLU A 168 3.92 7.43 14.33
N VAL A 169 3.51 7.02 13.13
CA VAL A 169 2.56 7.78 12.30
C VAL A 169 1.11 7.53 12.72
N MET A 170 0.76 6.29 13.05
CA MET A 170 -0.62 5.85 13.24
C MET A 170 -0.95 5.43 14.66
N GLY A 171 0.03 5.21 15.52
CA GLY A 171 -0.18 4.83 16.91
C GLY A 171 -0.62 3.39 17.16
N PHE A 172 -0.76 2.54 16.12
CA PHE A 172 -1.10 1.14 16.30
C PHE A 172 0.12 0.21 16.13
N ASP A 173 -0.01 -0.98 16.72
CA ASP A 173 1.01 -2.01 16.66
C ASP A 173 0.77 -2.96 15.48
N VAL A 174 1.86 -3.52 14.96
CA VAL A 174 1.85 -4.45 13.83
C VAL A 174 2.72 -5.65 14.18
N SER A 175 2.19 -6.85 14.03
CA SER A 175 2.96 -8.09 14.10
C SER A 175 3.33 -8.58 12.71
N MET A 176 4.50 -9.21 12.63
CA MET A 176 5.06 -9.67 11.37
C MET A 176 5.54 -11.10 11.48
N GLY A 177 5.18 -11.89 10.47
CA GLY A 177 5.72 -13.24 10.26
C GLY A 177 6.58 -13.25 9.01
N ILE A 178 7.80 -13.77 9.10
CA ILE A 178 8.73 -13.90 7.98
C ILE A 178 8.84 -15.37 7.59
N GLY A 179 8.65 -15.66 6.30
CA GLY A 179 8.78 -17.00 5.73
C GLY A 179 10.23 -17.40 5.44
N LYS A 180 10.43 -18.60 4.92
CA LYS A 180 11.75 -19.08 4.51
C LYS A 180 12.17 -18.51 3.16
N TRP A 181 13.49 -18.54 2.89
CA TRP A 181 14.04 -18.28 1.57
C TRP A 181 13.69 -19.41 0.60
N VAL A 182 13.30 -19.02 -0.62
CA VAL A 182 13.04 -19.93 -1.74
C VAL A 182 13.77 -19.40 -2.99
N LYS A 183 14.15 -20.32 -3.88
CA LYS A 183 14.95 -19.97 -5.07
C LYS A 183 14.11 -19.78 -6.33
N LYS A 184 12.91 -20.33 -6.33
CA LYS A 184 12.04 -20.33 -7.52
C LYS A 184 10.69 -19.70 -7.20
N PRO A 185 10.08 -18.97 -8.15
CA PRO A 185 8.75 -18.41 -7.97
C PRO A 185 7.67 -19.46 -7.61
N GLU A 186 7.79 -20.70 -8.13
CA GLU A 186 6.86 -21.80 -7.85
C GLU A 186 6.89 -22.24 -6.37
N GLU A 187 7.93 -21.87 -5.65
CA GLU A 187 8.11 -22.21 -4.22
C GLU A 187 7.59 -21.08 -3.29
N LEU A 188 7.13 -19.95 -3.85
CA LEU A 188 6.69 -18.77 -3.09
C LEU A 188 5.59 -19.11 -2.09
N VAL A 189 4.67 -20.02 -2.45
CA VAL A 189 3.61 -20.49 -1.55
C VAL A 189 4.18 -21.09 -0.27
N GLN A 190 5.33 -21.76 -0.32
CA GLN A 190 5.97 -22.33 0.87
C GLN A 190 6.53 -21.26 1.80
N SER A 191 7.04 -20.16 1.22
CA SER A 191 7.49 -19.00 1.99
C SER A 191 6.30 -18.28 2.64
N HIS A 192 5.21 -18.10 1.89
CA HIS A 192 3.97 -17.50 2.38
C HIS A 192 3.35 -18.31 3.51
N ASP A 193 3.18 -19.61 3.33
CA ASP A 193 2.62 -20.52 4.35
C ASP A 193 3.45 -20.50 5.64
N MET A 194 4.78 -20.44 5.50
CA MET A 194 5.65 -20.33 6.67
C MET A 194 5.49 -18.99 7.36
N ALA A 195 5.44 -17.88 6.61
CA ALA A 195 5.19 -16.55 7.16
C ALA A 195 3.86 -16.50 7.91
N GLU A 196 2.80 -17.10 7.37
CA GLU A 196 1.49 -17.16 8.01
C GLU A 196 1.51 -17.96 9.32
N ARG A 197 2.10 -19.16 9.31
CA ARG A 197 2.27 -19.96 10.55
C ARG A 197 3.06 -19.20 11.59
N THR A 198 4.13 -18.53 11.17
CA THR A 198 4.99 -17.73 12.04
C THR A 198 4.20 -16.58 12.66
N LEU A 199 3.39 -15.89 11.87
CA LEU A 199 2.55 -14.78 12.33
C LEU A 199 1.50 -15.22 13.38
N GLN A 200 1.03 -16.48 13.32
CA GLN A 200 0.07 -17.01 14.30
C GLN A 200 0.61 -17.07 15.72
N TYR A 201 1.94 -17.12 15.93
CA TYR A 201 2.52 -17.10 17.29
C TYR A 201 2.18 -15.83 18.07
N ARG A 202 1.78 -14.73 17.39
CA ARG A 202 1.30 -13.52 18.07
C ARG A 202 0.12 -13.76 19.01
N TYR A 203 -0.73 -14.76 18.72
CA TYR A 203 -1.86 -15.11 19.60
C TYR A 203 -1.42 -15.73 20.93
N LEU A 204 -0.19 -16.26 21.00
CA LEU A 204 0.39 -16.86 22.19
C LEU A 204 1.34 -15.88 22.91
N LEU A 205 2.08 -15.08 22.16
CA LEU A 205 3.16 -14.24 22.67
C LEU A 205 2.75 -12.75 22.87
N GLY A 206 1.59 -12.37 22.34
CA GLY A 206 1.12 -10.98 22.30
C GLY A 206 1.41 -10.31 20.95
N GLY A 207 0.97 -9.06 20.79
CA GLY A 207 1.19 -8.26 19.58
C GLY A 207 2.56 -7.58 19.53
N ASN A 208 2.78 -6.78 18.46
CA ASN A 208 4.00 -6.00 18.20
C ASN A 208 5.26 -6.88 18.06
N LEU A 209 5.10 -8.02 17.40
CA LEU A 209 6.17 -9.00 17.24
C LEU A 209 6.71 -9.05 15.80
N LEU A 210 8.02 -9.23 15.69
CA LEU A 210 8.68 -9.70 14.49
C LEU A 210 9.18 -11.13 14.74
N ILE A 211 8.64 -12.10 14.02
CA ILE A 211 8.96 -13.51 14.20
C ILE A 211 9.58 -14.06 12.91
N ASP A 212 10.79 -14.62 13.04
CA ASP A 212 11.54 -15.28 11.98
C ASP A 212 12.01 -16.64 12.47
N MET A 213 11.49 -17.71 11.86
CA MET A 213 11.77 -19.09 12.29
C MET A 213 13.06 -19.68 11.68
N GLU A 214 13.71 -19.00 10.72
CA GLU A 214 14.98 -19.48 10.16
C GLU A 214 16.21 -19.21 11.06
N GLU A 215 16.07 -18.44 12.13
CA GLU A 215 17.18 -18.09 13.03
C GLU A 215 17.15 -18.82 14.39
N GLN A 216 16.43 -19.93 14.51
CA GLN A 216 16.43 -20.77 15.72
C GLN A 216 17.43 -21.91 15.61
#